data_c9f641919c47022664626faa08b720b5
#
_entry.id   c9f641919c47022664626faa08b720b5
#
_cell.length_a   1.000
_cell.length_b   1.000
_cell.length_c   1.000
_cell.angle_alpha   90.00
_cell.angle_beta   90.00
_cell.angle_gamma   90.00
#
_symmetry.space_group_name_H-M   'P 1'
#
loop_
_entity.id
_entity.type
_entity.pdbx_description
1 polymer ?
#
loop_
_entity_poly.entity_id
_entity_poly.type
_entity_poly.pdbx_seq_one_letter_code
_entity_poly.pdbx_strand_id
1 'polypeptide(L)'
;IASCLVGSEMCIRDRISNLTYLIMDDDFIFVQNGKTDQVFKFTRQGKFVCQIGRVGNGPGEYAPWTIENISLDVNKKEVFLNSRRLPAYVYSYDGEFLRTDTTTVEAVENRYLLNNGSFALSGASITPIQQSPWLVALKNEKNQMMATQSPFPANVPAEACYMQEIQFVPFQNSALAYTLCNDTVFRVTETGICPACVYDKKNGAEYNEKIADINEMAKDNTNTLSTIELFTFFETSRYFYFRTIVLSKPEKCFFQRLDKRTGEFLSQPVKQDFMELSVGFSDGNVIGMENDWDGGVPFCPRYIYKDRICVQVINAVTLEKLENKGYLKDKPVALQLDADDNPMVIVYTFRN
;
A
#
# COMPACT_ATOMS: atom_id res chain seq x y z
N ILE A 1 -16.09 -11.57 12.43
CA ILE A 1 -16.27 -10.55 13.46
C ILE A 1 -15.41 -9.38 13.07
N ALA A 2 -16.03 -8.25 12.72
CA ALA A 2 -15.30 -6.99 12.58
C ALA A 2 -15.10 -6.43 14.00
N SER A 3 -13.86 -6.13 14.36
CA SER A 3 -13.56 -5.34 15.54
C SER A 3 -13.04 -3.99 15.08
N CYS A 4 -13.65 -2.92 15.56
CA CYS A 4 -13.21 -1.56 15.28
C CYS A 4 -12.18 -1.16 16.35
N LEU A 5 -11.01 -0.71 15.90
CA LEU A 5 -9.97 -0.18 16.78
C LEU A 5 -10.16 1.33 16.89
N VAL A 6 -11.10 1.76 17.71
CA VAL A 6 -11.22 3.17 18.12
C VAL A 6 -10.52 3.31 19.46
N GLY A 7 -9.37 3.97 19.46
CA GLY A 7 -8.72 4.36 20.71
C GLY A 7 -9.46 5.53 21.34
N SER A 8 -10.22 5.26 22.41
CA SER A 8 -10.97 6.28 23.19
C SER A 8 -10.12 7.05 24.20
N GLU A 9 -8.80 6.90 24.19
CA GLU A 9 -7.93 7.62 25.13
C GLU A 9 -7.56 9.01 24.58
N MET A 10 -7.97 10.03 25.29
CA MET A 10 -7.85 11.47 25.00
C MET A 10 -6.45 11.98 24.59
N CYS A 11 -5.40 11.19 24.70
CA CYS A 11 -4.03 11.60 24.35
C CYS A 11 -3.64 11.37 22.88
N ILE A 12 -4.51 10.80 22.04
CA ILE A 12 -4.17 10.36 20.67
C ILE A 12 -4.96 11.14 19.62
N ARG A 13 -6.04 11.83 19.97
CA ARG A 13 -6.95 12.51 19.04
C ARG A 13 -6.26 13.45 18.04
N ASP A 14 -5.12 14.03 18.39
CA ASP A 14 -4.42 15.02 17.56
C ASP A 14 -3.18 14.47 16.81
N ARG A 15 -2.89 13.17 16.86
CA ARG A 15 -1.59 12.63 16.40
C ARG A 15 -1.58 12.05 15.01
N ILE A 16 -2.69 11.51 14.53
CA ILE A 16 -2.76 10.87 13.21
C ILE A 16 -3.81 11.58 12.37
N SER A 17 -3.39 12.53 11.57
CA SER A 17 -4.30 13.27 10.67
C SER A 17 -4.49 12.58 9.32
N ASN A 18 -3.50 11.81 8.87
CA ASN A 18 -3.54 11.05 7.61
C ASN A 18 -2.69 9.78 7.75
N LEU A 19 -3.28 8.62 7.58
CA LEU A 19 -2.59 7.34 7.64
C LEU A 19 -2.14 6.92 6.24
N THR A 20 -0.83 7.01 5.97
CA THR A 20 -0.25 6.66 4.66
C THR A 20 0.20 5.21 4.59
N TYR A 21 0.76 4.67 5.65
CA TYR A 21 1.23 3.30 5.69
C TYR A 21 0.80 2.60 6.97
N LEU A 22 0.51 1.30 6.85
CA LEU A 22 0.15 0.42 7.96
C LEU A 22 0.77 -0.95 7.75
N ILE A 23 1.37 -1.49 8.79
CA ILE A 23 1.83 -2.88 8.87
C ILE A 23 1.58 -3.42 10.27
N MET A 24 1.47 -4.75 10.40
CA MET A 24 1.18 -5.37 11.70
C MET A 24 1.91 -6.70 11.86
N ASP A 25 2.11 -7.08 13.12
CA ASP A 25 2.44 -8.43 13.54
C ASP A 25 1.32 -9.03 14.40
N ASP A 26 1.60 -10.10 15.13
CA ASP A 26 0.60 -10.78 15.99
C ASP A 26 0.14 -9.90 17.14
N ASP A 27 0.97 -9.01 17.66
CA ASP A 27 0.75 -8.25 18.88
C ASP A 27 0.48 -6.76 18.63
N PHE A 28 1.06 -6.18 17.56
CA PHE A 28 1.12 -4.75 17.36
C PHE A 28 0.73 -4.32 15.95
N ILE A 29 0.30 -3.06 15.86
CA ILE A 29 0.05 -2.33 14.61
C ILE A 29 1.01 -1.14 14.58
N PHE A 30 1.69 -0.95 13.46
CA PHE A 30 2.56 0.19 13.20
C PHE A 30 1.93 1.03 12.10
N VAL A 31 1.83 2.33 12.31
CA VAL A 31 1.20 3.27 11.38
C VAL A 31 2.09 4.48 11.15
N GLN A 32 2.10 4.97 9.92
CA GLN A 32 2.77 6.21 9.53
C GLN A 32 1.73 7.31 9.34
N ASN A 33 1.97 8.45 9.98
CA ASN A 33 1.19 9.67 9.77
C ASN A 33 1.78 10.44 8.57
N GLY A 34 1.06 10.46 7.46
CA GLY A 34 1.52 11.09 6.24
C GLY A 34 1.66 12.61 6.29
N LYS A 35 1.07 13.28 7.28
CA LYS A 35 1.22 14.74 7.45
C LYS A 35 2.51 15.12 8.18
N THR A 36 2.95 14.28 9.12
CA THR A 36 4.09 14.57 10.00
C THR A 36 5.24 13.61 9.81
N ASP A 37 5.07 12.58 8.99
CA ASP A 37 6.00 11.47 8.75
C ASP A 37 6.38 10.69 10.02
N GLN A 38 5.58 10.83 11.08
CA GLN A 38 5.79 10.13 12.34
C GLN A 38 5.27 8.70 12.26
N VAL A 39 5.97 7.79 12.90
CA VAL A 39 5.57 6.37 13.00
C VAL A 39 5.19 6.04 14.43
N PHE A 40 4.02 5.43 14.58
CA PHE A 40 3.46 5.08 15.88
C PHE A 40 3.18 3.58 15.97
N LYS A 41 3.36 3.04 17.17
CA LYS A 41 3.04 1.66 17.54
C LYS A 41 1.82 1.61 18.43
N PHE A 42 0.90 0.70 18.11
CA PHE A 42 -0.31 0.43 18.87
C PHE A 42 -0.44 -1.04 19.17
N THR A 43 -1.16 -1.41 20.22
CA THR A 43 -1.62 -2.78 20.42
C THR A 43 -2.68 -3.14 19.37
N ARG A 44 -3.00 -4.42 19.23
CA ARG A 44 -4.09 -4.91 18.35
C ARG A 44 -5.47 -4.36 18.75
N GLN A 45 -5.63 -3.88 19.98
CA GLN A 45 -6.85 -3.25 20.49
C GLN A 45 -6.86 -1.73 20.30
N GLY A 46 -5.86 -1.16 19.61
CA GLY A 46 -5.78 0.28 19.31
C GLY A 46 -5.18 1.14 20.42
N LYS A 47 -4.65 0.54 21.50
CA LYS A 47 -4.00 1.29 22.56
C LYS A 47 -2.61 1.74 22.10
N PHE A 48 -2.32 3.04 22.20
CA PHE A 48 -1.00 3.60 21.91
C PHE A 48 0.08 2.99 22.82
N VAL A 49 1.22 2.66 22.26
CA VAL A 49 2.38 2.12 22.98
C VAL A 49 3.53 3.11 22.97
N CYS A 50 4.06 3.44 21.82
CA CYS A 50 5.18 4.39 21.67
C CYS A 50 5.26 4.95 20.25
N GLN A 51 6.10 5.97 20.08
CA GLN A 51 6.55 6.45 18.78
C GLN A 51 7.83 5.72 18.38
N ILE A 52 7.95 5.37 17.09
CA ILE A 52 9.15 4.74 16.52
C ILE A 52 10.00 5.82 15.86
N GLY A 53 11.17 6.09 16.45
CA GLY A 53 12.06 7.14 15.97
C GLY A 53 11.46 8.55 16.08
N ARG A 54 12.17 9.52 15.50
CA ARG A 54 11.75 10.94 15.48
C ARG A 54 12.16 11.61 14.18
N VAL A 55 11.32 12.54 13.73
CA VAL A 55 11.67 13.45 12.64
C VAL A 55 12.61 14.51 13.17
N GLY A 56 13.77 14.71 12.53
CA GLY A 56 14.77 15.68 12.91
C GLY A 56 16.10 15.50 12.20
N ASN A 57 17.16 16.14 12.73
CA ASN A 57 18.52 16.09 12.17
C ASN A 57 19.56 15.56 13.18
N GLY A 58 19.12 15.03 14.31
CA GLY A 58 19.98 14.46 15.33
C GLY A 58 20.39 13.01 15.02
N PRO A 59 21.33 12.46 15.79
CA PRO A 59 21.71 11.06 15.68
C PRO A 59 20.50 10.14 15.86
N GLY A 60 20.25 9.29 14.89
CA GLY A 60 19.09 8.38 14.91
C GLY A 60 17.75 9.07 14.66
N GLU A 61 17.71 10.31 14.18
CA GLU A 61 16.53 10.98 13.66
C GLU A 61 16.52 10.90 12.14
N TYR A 62 15.35 10.95 11.52
CA TYR A 62 15.18 10.93 10.07
C TYR A 62 14.59 12.23 9.56
N ALA A 63 14.99 12.66 8.36
CA ALA A 63 14.47 13.87 7.76
C ALA A 63 12.97 13.75 7.41
N PRO A 64 12.20 14.84 7.46
CA PRO A 64 10.79 14.81 7.10
C PRO A 64 10.62 14.42 5.62
N TRP A 65 9.51 13.76 5.30
CA TRP A 65 9.11 13.32 3.94
C TRP A 65 10.08 12.34 3.28
N THR A 66 10.83 11.58 4.09
CA THR A 66 11.78 10.59 3.57
C THR A 66 11.31 9.15 3.71
N ILE A 67 10.36 8.88 4.61
CA ILE A 67 9.89 7.51 4.86
C ILE A 67 8.81 7.14 3.85
N GLU A 68 9.08 6.11 3.05
CA GLU A 68 8.14 5.58 2.05
C GLU A 68 7.29 4.44 2.59
N ASN A 69 7.87 3.58 3.40
CA ASN A 69 7.16 2.47 4.02
C ASN A 69 7.87 1.93 5.27
N ILE A 70 7.18 1.03 5.96
CA ILE A 70 7.65 0.35 7.17
C ILE A 70 7.78 -1.14 6.86
N SER A 71 8.88 -1.76 7.28
CA SER A 71 9.04 -3.23 7.30
C SER A 71 9.34 -3.70 8.72
N LEU A 72 8.95 -4.92 9.04
CA LEU A 72 9.15 -5.51 10.36
C LEU A 72 10.04 -6.76 10.27
N ASP A 73 11.12 -6.81 11.04
CA ASP A 73 11.76 -8.07 11.40
C ASP A 73 11.12 -8.56 12.72
N VAL A 74 10.11 -9.41 12.59
CA VAL A 74 9.33 -9.89 13.73
C VAL A 74 10.20 -10.73 14.68
N ASN A 75 11.19 -11.45 14.15
CA ASN A 75 12.06 -12.32 14.94
C ASN A 75 13.02 -11.50 15.81
N LYS A 76 13.58 -10.42 15.24
CA LYS A 76 14.51 -9.55 15.96
C LYS A 76 13.81 -8.42 16.71
N LYS A 77 12.50 -8.26 16.54
CA LYS A 77 11.72 -7.11 17.05
C LYS A 77 12.30 -5.78 16.59
N GLU A 78 12.62 -5.69 15.31
CA GLU A 78 13.14 -4.49 14.65
C GLU A 78 12.14 -3.90 13.67
N VAL A 79 12.12 -2.57 13.62
CA VAL A 79 11.30 -1.77 12.70
C VAL A 79 12.23 -1.06 11.72
N PHE A 80 12.05 -1.31 10.44
CA PHE A 80 12.77 -0.62 9.38
C PHE A 80 11.90 0.50 8.84
N LEU A 81 12.35 1.74 8.98
CA LEU A 81 11.79 2.89 8.31
C LEU A 81 12.53 3.07 6.99
N ASN A 82 11.90 2.63 5.92
CA ASN A 82 12.49 2.57 4.59
C ASN A 82 12.35 3.92 3.90
N SER A 83 13.47 4.45 3.43
CA SER A 83 13.53 5.73 2.73
C SER A 83 13.78 5.51 1.25
N ARG A 84 13.24 6.40 0.42
CA ARG A 84 13.53 6.40 -1.02
C ARG A 84 14.99 6.78 -1.24
N ARG A 85 15.77 5.88 -1.84
CA ARG A 85 17.22 6.09 -2.21
C ARG A 85 18.13 6.48 -1.07
N LEU A 86 17.67 6.41 0.13
CA LEU A 86 18.45 6.68 1.33
C LEU A 86 18.54 5.40 2.17
N PRO A 87 19.52 5.32 3.07
CA PRO A 87 19.55 4.24 4.02
C PRO A 87 18.26 4.13 4.83
N ALA A 88 17.86 2.92 5.22
CA ALA A 88 16.80 2.79 6.19
C ALA A 88 17.29 3.07 7.59
N TYR A 89 16.41 3.61 8.39
CA TYR A 89 16.60 3.72 9.82
C TYR A 89 16.01 2.51 10.51
N VAL A 90 16.78 1.85 11.37
CA VAL A 90 16.35 0.65 12.09
C VAL A 90 16.22 0.96 13.57
N TYR A 91 15.03 0.68 14.10
CA TYR A 91 14.70 0.89 15.52
C TYR A 91 14.27 -0.41 16.17
N SER A 92 14.37 -0.49 17.49
CA SER A 92 13.72 -1.54 18.25
C SER A 92 12.19 -1.34 18.24
N TYR A 93 11.45 -2.36 18.65
CA TYR A 93 10.00 -2.24 18.86
C TYR A 93 9.62 -1.23 19.95
N ASP A 94 10.58 -0.81 20.79
CA ASP A 94 10.36 0.20 21.83
C ASP A 94 10.76 1.61 21.38
N GLY A 95 11.13 1.75 20.08
CA GLY A 95 11.43 3.02 19.45
C GLY A 95 12.85 3.51 19.62
N GLU A 96 13.76 2.69 20.16
CA GLU A 96 15.18 3.02 20.29
C GLU A 96 15.89 2.85 18.96
N PHE A 97 16.72 3.84 18.57
CA PHE A 97 17.52 3.75 17.36
C PHE A 97 18.63 2.70 17.53
N LEU A 98 18.71 1.77 16.59
CA LEU A 98 19.70 0.69 16.58
C LEU A 98 20.84 0.95 15.60
N ARG A 99 20.50 1.30 14.37
CA ARG A 99 21.46 1.51 13.28
C ARG A 99 20.82 2.12 12.05
N THR A 100 21.68 2.54 11.13
CA THR A 100 21.29 2.84 9.75
C THR A 100 21.65 1.65 8.86
N ASP A 101 20.70 1.19 8.05
CA ASP A 101 20.92 0.12 7.10
C ASP A 101 21.22 0.69 5.71
N THR A 102 22.47 0.52 5.26
CA THR A 102 22.98 1.04 3.98
C THR A 102 22.91 0.02 2.84
N THR A 103 22.31 -1.14 3.05
CA THR A 103 22.39 -2.28 2.12
C THR A 103 21.69 -2.05 0.77
N THR A 104 20.94 -0.97 0.58
CA THR A 104 20.13 -0.78 -0.63
C THR A 104 20.06 0.68 -1.09
N VAL A 105 21.20 1.33 -1.34
CA VAL A 105 21.21 2.78 -1.62
C VAL A 105 21.08 3.12 -3.12
N GLU A 106 21.24 2.15 -4.04
CA GLU A 106 21.32 2.45 -5.47
C GLU A 106 20.00 2.16 -6.20
N ALA A 107 19.43 3.16 -6.89
CA ALA A 107 18.32 3.05 -7.84
C ALA A 107 17.13 2.20 -7.36
N VAL A 108 16.85 2.21 -6.06
CA VAL A 108 15.74 1.52 -5.42
C VAL A 108 14.68 2.53 -5.02
N GLU A 109 13.45 2.31 -5.45
CA GLU A 109 12.33 3.16 -5.09
C GLU A 109 11.63 2.68 -3.82
N ASN A 110 11.46 1.37 -3.70
CA ASN A 110 10.78 0.77 -2.57
C ASN A 110 11.43 -0.56 -2.20
N ARG A 111 11.30 -0.98 -0.95
CA ARG A 111 11.79 -2.26 -0.46
C ARG A 111 10.83 -2.92 0.52
N TYR A 112 10.85 -4.23 0.55
CA TYR A 112 10.08 -5.05 1.45
C TYR A 112 10.98 -6.13 2.07
N LEU A 113 10.99 -6.20 3.41
CA LEU A 113 11.76 -7.21 4.15
C LEU A 113 11.00 -8.54 4.17
N LEU A 114 11.66 -9.61 3.74
CA LEU A 114 11.19 -10.98 3.84
C LEU A 114 11.60 -11.60 5.18
N ASN A 115 10.93 -12.68 5.59
CA ASN A 115 11.11 -13.28 6.91
C ASN A 115 12.52 -13.82 7.20
N ASN A 116 13.27 -14.17 6.16
CA ASN A 116 14.66 -14.63 6.27
C ASN A 116 15.71 -13.49 6.28
N GLY A 117 15.28 -12.24 6.34
CA GLY A 117 16.15 -11.07 6.28
C GLY A 117 16.56 -10.63 4.87
N SER A 118 16.05 -11.29 3.82
CA SER A 118 16.23 -10.85 2.43
C SER A 118 15.30 -9.69 2.11
N PHE A 119 15.65 -8.90 1.08
CA PHE A 119 14.84 -7.77 0.62
C PHE A 119 14.33 -7.97 -0.80
N ALA A 120 13.02 -7.83 -0.97
CA ALA A 120 12.42 -7.54 -2.26
C ALA A 120 12.58 -6.04 -2.54
N LEU A 121 13.06 -5.69 -3.72
CA LEU A 121 13.39 -4.34 -4.13
C LEU A 121 12.62 -3.96 -5.39
N SER A 122 12.08 -2.76 -5.43
CA SER A 122 11.56 -2.18 -6.66
C SER A 122 12.60 -1.27 -7.30
N GLY A 123 12.75 -1.38 -8.61
CA GLY A 123 13.61 -0.48 -9.36
C GLY A 123 13.04 0.93 -9.44
N ALA A 124 13.90 1.92 -9.54
CA ALA A 124 13.53 3.32 -9.72
C ALA A 124 13.83 3.79 -11.15
N SER A 125 12.99 4.66 -11.69
CA SER A 125 13.24 5.36 -12.95
C SER A 125 12.92 6.84 -12.76
N ILE A 126 13.94 7.63 -12.45
CA ILE A 126 13.73 9.05 -12.16
C ILE A 126 14.29 9.93 -13.27
N THR A 127 15.41 9.50 -13.82
CA THR A 127 16.02 10.08 -14.99
C THR A 127 16.58 8.93 -15.83
N PRO A 128 16.77 9.11 -17.14
CA PRO A 128 17.42 8.12 -17.99
C PRO A 128 18.80 7.67 -17.51
N ILE A 129 19.47 8.52 -16.73
CA ILE A 129 20.82 8.29 -16.19
C ILE A 129 20.79 7.49 -14.89
N GLN A 130 19.65 7.46 -14.17
CA GLN A 130 19.48 6.81 -12.88
C GLN A 130 18.40 5.72 -12.91
N GLN A 131 18.23 5.10 -14.06
CA GLN A 131 17.28 4.02 -14.24
C GLN A 131 17.86 2.72 -13.70
N SER A 132 17.08 2.01 -12.90
CA SER A 132 17.41 0.64 -12.52
C SER A 132 17.36 -0.29 -13.73
N PRO A 133 18.30 -1.23 -13.88
CA PRO A 133 18.28 -2.17 -15.01
C PRO A 133 17.19 -3.26 -14.85
N TRP A 134 16.52 -3.31 -13.74
CA TRP A 134 15.47 -4.28 -13.41
C TRP A 134 14.26 -3.60 -12.78
N LEU A 135 13.11 -4.22 -12.92
CA LEU A 135 11.85 -3.76 -12.35
C LEU A 135 11.73 -4.24 -10.90
N VAL A 136 12.02 -5.53 -10.66
CA VAL A 136 11.97 -6.16 -9.33
C VAL A 136 13.27 -6.93 -9.12
N ALA A 137 13.81 -6.86 -7.92
CA ALA A 137 15.00 -7.62 -7.53
C ALA A 137 14.84 -8.25 -6.14
N LEU A 138 15.63 -9.27 -5.90
CA LEU A 138 15.79 -9.92 -4.61
C LEU A 138 17.25 -9.82 -4.20
N LYS A 139 17.51 -9.29 -3.00
CA LYS A 139 18.82 -9.32 -2.35
C LYS A 139 18.74 -10.11 -1.04
N ASN A 140 19.78 -10.86 -0.74
CA ASN A 140 19.87 -11.56 0.55
C ASN A 140 20.30 -10.60 1.68
N GLU A 141 20.31 -11.10 2.92
CA GLU A 141 20.75 -10.37 4.11
C GLU A 141 22.18 -9.83 4.04
N LYS A 142 23.04 -10.41 3.17
CA LYS A 142 24.41 -9.98 2.90
C LYS A 142 24.51 -8.97 1.75
N ASN A 143 23.38 -8.42 1.31
CA ASN A 143 23.27 -7.48 0.19
C ASN A 143 23.73 -8.05 -1.18
N GLN A 144 23.74 -9.36 -1.34
CA GLN A 144 24.07 -9.99 -2.62
C GLN A 144 22.82 -10.12 -3.47
N MET A 145 22.93 -9.74 -4.75
CA MET A 145 21.84 -9.90 -5.71
C MET A 145 21.60 -11.40 -5.96
N MET A 146 20.38 -11.84 -5.67
CA MET A 146 19.95 -13.24 -5.84
C MET A 146 19.17 -13.45 -7.13
N ALA A 147 18.30 -12.51 -7.47
CA ALA A 147 17.46 -12.56 -8.65
C ALA A 147 17.06 -11.16 -9.10
N THR A 148 16.79 -11.02 -10.39
CA THR A 148 16.18 -9.82 -10.98
C THR A 148 15.11 -10.23 -11.97
N GLN A 149 14.10 -9.39 -12.16
CA GLN A 149 13.01 -9.65 -13.07
C GLN A 149 12.62 -8.39 -13.83
N SER A 150 12.32 -8.59 -15.12
CA SER A 150 11.93 -7.63 -16.12
C SER A 150 12.85 -6.40 -16.20
N PRO A 151 13.40 -6.12 -17.37
CA PRO A 151 14.04 -4.83 -17.59
C PRO A 151 12.97 -3.73 -17.49
N PHE A 152 13.37 -2.53 -17.12
CA PHE A 152 12.54 -1.36 -17.37
C PHE A 152 12.21 -1.28 -18.87
N PRO A 153 10.98 -0.85 -19.23
CA PRO A 153 10.64 -0.63 -20.62
C PRO A 153 11.69 0.29 -21.26
N ALA A 154 12.34 -0.18 -22.32
CA ALA A 154 13.47 0.51 -22.97
C ALA A 154 13.08 1.86 -23.61
N ASN A 155 11.79 2.18 -23.67
CA ASN A 155 11.23 3.30 -24.42
C ASN A 155 10.67 4.43 -23.53
N VAL A 156 11.06 4.51 -22.26
CA VAL A 156 10.73 5.67 -21.44
C VAL A 156 11.53 6.87 -21.98
N PRO A 157 10.90 7.94 -22.50
CA PRO A 157 11.62 9.08 -23.03
C PRO A 157 12.52 9.70 -21.97
N ALA A 158 13.67 10.20 -22.42
CA ALA A 158 14.69 10.85 -21.60
C ALA A 158 14.16 12.02 -20.76
N GLU A 159 13.02 12.56 -21.12
CA GLU A 159 12.43 13.77 -20.53
C GLU A 159 11.27 13.48 -19.57
N ALA A 160 10.80 12.22 -19.50
CA ALA A 160 9.72 11.84 -18.61
C ALA A 160 10.28 11.44 -17.25
N CYS A 161 9.91 12.17 -16.22
CA CYS A 161 10.04 11.72 -14.84
C CYS A 161 8.96 10.66 -14.58
N TYR A 162 9.30 9.41 -14.74
CA TYR A 162 8.39 8.30 -14.59
C TYR A 162 8.57 7.68 -13.21
N MET A 163 7.68 7.98 -12.32
CA MET A 163 7.61 7.28 -11.03
C MET A 163 6.77 6.02 -11.19
N GLN A 164 7.43 4.92 -11.40
CA GLN A 164 6.80 3.61 -11.41
C GLN A 164 6.76 3.10 -9.97
N GLU A 165 5.69 3.38 -9.27
CA GLU A 165 5.50 2.81 -7.94
C GLU A 165 5.16 1.33 -8.06
N ILE A 166 6.16 0.49 -7.84
CA ILE A 166 5.94 -0.92 -7.57
C ILE A 166 5.50 -1.03 -6.12
N GLN A 167 4.31 -1.54 -5.92
CA GLN A 167 3.80 -1.83 -4.60
C GLN A 167 4.13 -3.27 -4.22
N PHE A 168 4.62 -3.44 -2.99
CA PHE A 168 4.78 -4.75 -2.39
C PHE A 168 3.59 -5.05 -1.49
N VAL A 169 2.94 -6.19 -1.75
CA VAL A 169 1.84 -6.68 -0.93
C VAL A 169 2.26 -7.98 -0.27
N PRO A 170 2.25 -8.03 1.06
CA PRO A 170 2.59 -9.25 1.79
C PRO A 170 1.66 -10.41 1.45
N PHE A 171 2.24 -11.59 1.27
CA PHE A 171 1.49 -12.83 1.17
C PHE A 171 2.31 -13.98 1.75
N GLN A 172 1.89 -14.52 2.91
CA GLN A 172 2.62 -15.57 3.63
C GLN A 172 4.10 -15.18 3.86
N ASN A 173 5.06 -16.01 3.41
CA ASN A 173 6.50 -15.75 3.50
C ASN A 173 7.05 -15.10 2.21
N SER A 174 6.23 -14.38 1.48
CA SER A 174 6.58 -13.74 0.21
C SER A 174 5.97 -12.36 0.10
N ALA A 175 6.38 -11.61 -0.90
CA ALA A 175 5.73 -10.39 -1.33
C ALA A 175 5.25 -10.52 -2.77
N LEU A 176 4.08 -9.98 -3.05
CA LEU A 176 3.65 -9.72 -4.42
C LEU A 176 4.13 -8.35 -4.84
N ALA A 177 4.71 -8.27 -6.03
CA ALA A 177 5.15 -7.03 -6.62
C ALA A 177 4.36 -6.77 -7.89
N TYR A 178 3.70 -5.64 -7.97
CA TYR A 178 2.97 -5.21 -9.16
C TYR A 178 3.18 -3.74 -9.45
N THR A 179 3.00 -3.36 -10.69
CA THR A 179 3.16 -2.00 -11.18
C THR A 179 2.08 -1.66 -12.19
N LEU A 180 1.83 -0.37 -12.36
CA LEU A 180 0.84 0.12 -13.34
C LEU A 180 1.18 -0.24 -14.78
N CYS A 181 2.46 -0.41 -15.08
CA CYS A 181 2.97 -0.54 -16.46
C CYS A 181 3.34 -1.98 -16.86
N ASN A 182 3.01 -2.97 -16.03
CA ASN A 182 3.26 -4.38 -16.35
C ASN A 182 2.02 -5.20 -15.99
N ASP A 183 1.57 -6.04 -16.90
CA ASP A 183 0.41 -6.92 -16.67
C ASP A 183 0.76 -8.10 -15.76
N THR A 184 2.04 -8.34 -15.51
CA THR A 184 2.51 -9.44 -14.66
C THR A 184 2.65 -8.98 -13.22
N VAL A 185 1.97 -9.68 -12.33
CA VAL A 185 2.22 -9.63 -10.88
C VAL A 185 3.29 -10.65 -10.56
N PHE A 186 4.39 -10.22 -9.97
CA PHE A 186 5.47 -11.10 -9.56
C PHE A 186 5.34 -11.51 -8.11
N ARG A 187 5.74 -12.73 -7.81
CA ARG A 187 5.96 -13.22 -6.45
C ARG A 187 7.44 -13.23 -6.14
N VAL A 188 7.83 -12.48 -5.12
CA VAL A 188 9.19 -12.46 -4.59
C VAL A 188 9.20 -13.34 -3.35
N THR A 189 9.94 -14.42 -3.42
CA THR A 189 10.15 -15.36 -2.30
C THR A 189 11.56 -15.21 -1.74
N GLU A 190 11.86 -15.91 -0.68
CA GLU A 190 13.20 -15.96 -0.08
C GLU A 190 14.27 -16.55 -1.02
N THR A 191 13.87 -17.24 -2.09
CA THR A 191 14.77 -17.95 -3.00
C THR A 191 14.77 -17.46 -4.44
N GLY A 192 13.80 -16.60 -4.82
CA GLY A 192 13.71 -16.13 -6.20
C GLY A 192 12.46 -15.32 -6.49
N ILE A 193 12.32 -14.96 -7.77
CA ILE A 193 11.21 -14.18 -8.31
C ILE A 193 10.55 -15.01 -9.41
N CYS A 194 9.22 -15.14 -9.35
CA CYS A 194 8.44 -15.83 -10.39
C CYS A 194 7.14 -15.07 -10.68
N PRO A 195 6.54 -15.23 -11.87
CA PRO A 195 5.19 -14.75 -12.13
C PRO A 195 4.18 -15.40 -11.18
N ALA A 196 3.32 -14.60 -10.54
CA ALA A 196 2.20 -15.07 -9.74
C ALA A 196 0.92 -15.17 -10.58
N CYS A 197 0.64 -14.14 -11.36
CA CYS A 197 -0.44 -14.12 -12.33
C CYS A 197 -0.15 -13.05 -13.41
N VAL A 198 -0.86 -13.17 -14.53
CA VAL A 198 -0.91 -12.15 -15.58
C VAL A 198 -2.34 -11.61 -15.62
N TYR A 199 -2.47 -10.30 -15.45
CA TYR A 199 -3.73 -9.61 -15.61
C TYR A 199 -3.86 -9.17 -17.07
N ASP A 200 -4.54 -9.99 -17.88
CA ASP A 200 -4.76 -9.70 -19.29
C ASP A 200 -5.78 -8.55 -19.43
N LYS A 201 -5.27 -7.36 -19.71
CA LYS A 201 -6.09 -6.16 -19.95
C LYS A 201 -6.79 -6.19 -21.32
N LYS A 202 -6.71 -7.30 -22.06
CA LYS A 202 -7.30 -7.58 -23.39
C LYS A 202 -6.87 -6.64 -24.52
N ASN A 203 -6.08 -5.61 -24.27
CA ASN A 203 -5.66 -4.65 -25.28
C ASN A 203 -4.20 -4.23 -25.04
N GLY A 204 -3.24 -5.05 -25.45
CA GLY A 204 -1.82 -4.65 -25.48
C GLY A 204 -1.55 -3.36 -26.28
N ALA A 205 -2.46 -2.95 -27.16
CA ALA A 205 -2.45 -1.67 -27.83
C ALA A 205 -2.70 -0.48 -26.88
N GLU A 206 -3.63 -0.62 -25.92
CA GLU A 206 -3.88 0.43 -24.92
C GLU A 206 -2.68 0.71 -24.01
N TYR A 207 -1.80 -0.27 -23.80
CA TYR A 207 -0.60 -0.07 -23.00
C TYR A 207 0.42 0.86 -23.69
N ASN A 208 0.64 0.67 -24.98
CA ASN A 208 1.53 1.53 -25.75
C ASN A 208 0.94 2.93 -25.98
N GLU A 209 -0.38 3.04 -26.09
CA GLU A 209 -1.08 4.32 -26.11
C GLU A 209 -0.95 5.03 -24.76
N LYS A 210 -1.08 4.33 -23.63
CA LYS A 210 -0.92 4.93 -22.29
C LYS A 210 0.50 5.43 -22.02
N ILE A 211 1.54 4.76 -22.52
CA ILE A 211 2.90 5.28 -22.44
C ILE A 211 3.06 6.51 -23.34
N ALA A 212 2.47 6.51 -24.52
CA ALA A 212 2.46 7.67 -25.41
C ALA A 212 1.72 8.84 -24.75
N ASP A 213 0.56 8.58 -24.13
CA ASP A 213 -0.23 9.57 -23.42
C ASP A 213 0.53 10.15 -22.21
N ILE A 214 1.20 9.32 -21.41
CA ILE A 214 2.05 9.79 -20.32
C ILE A 214 3.16 10.70 -20.84
N ASN A 215 3.69 10.43 -22.03
CA ASN A 215 4.71 11.24 -22.67
C ASN A 215 4.17 12.58 -23.20
N GLU A 216 2.97 12.60 -23.75
CA GLU A 216 2.29 13.85 -24.12
C GLU A 216 1.93 14.67 -22.90
N MET A 217 1.48 14.02 -21.83
CA MET A 217 1.15 14.61 -20.55
C MET A 217 2.33 15.34 -19.90
N ALA A 218 3.51 14.73 -19.93
CA ALA A 218 4.72 15.35 -19.41
C ALA A 218 5.09 16.62 -20.18
N LYS A 219 4.68 16.73 -21.48
CA LYS A 219 4.92 17.91 -22.31
C LYS A 219 3.94 19.05 -22.03
N ASP A 220 2.68 18.74 -21.74
CA ASP A 220 1.61 19.75 -21.70
C ASP A 220 1.26 20.24 -20.29
N ASN A 221 1.88 19.72 -19.22
CA ASN A 221 1.54 20.08 -17.83
C ASN A 221 0.04 19.90 -17.50
N THR A 222 -0.71 19.15 -18.31
CA THR A 222 -2.13 18.90 -18.11
C THR A 222 -2.33 17.77 -17.10
N ASN A 223 -3.33 17.93 -16.23
CA ASN A 223 -3.62 17.03 -15.11
C ASN A 223 -4.33 15.74 -15.60
N THR A 224 -3.61 14.88 -16.29
CA THR A 224 -4.12 13.70 -16.99
C THR A 224 -3.96 12.38 -16.21
N LEU A 225 -3.52 12.45 -14.95
CA LEU A 225 -3.63 11.33 -14.00
C LEU A 225 -5.05 10.74 -13.94
N SER A 226 -6.05 11.51 -14.36
CA SER A 226 -7.45 11.08 -14.43
C SER A 226 -7.73 9.96 -15.46
N THR A 227 -6.85 9.76 -16.45
CA THR A 227 -7.04 8.72 -17.49
C THR A 227 -6.25 7.45 -17.21
N ILE A 228 -5.36 7.45 -16.22
CA ILE A 228 -4.53 6.30 -15.86
C ILE A 228 -5.38 5.29 -15.09
N GLU A 229 -5.28 4.04 -15.48
CA GLU A 229 -5.84 2.92 -14.74
C GLU A 229 -4.99 2.62 -13.51
N LEU A 230 -5.53 2.93 -12.34
CA LEU A 230 -4.93 2.56 -11.07
C LEU A 230 -5.32 1.13 -10.73
N PHE A 231 -4.34 0.29 -10.54
CA PHE A 231 -4.52 -1.10 -10.21
C PHE A 231 -4.05 -1.37 -8.79
N THR A 232 -4.87 -2.05 -7.99
CA THR A 232 -4.50 -2.53 -6.67
C THR A 232 -4.74 -4.02 -6.61
N PHE A 233 -3.79 -4.75 -6.10
CA PHE A 233 -3.82 -6.21 -6.04
C PHE A 233 -3.53 -6.69 -4.61
N PHE A 234 -4.23 -7.74 -4.17
CA PHE A 234 -3.91 -8.45 -2.94
C PHE A 234 -4.38 -9.90 -3.03
N GLU A 235 -3.78 -10.75 -2.23
CA GLU A 235 -3.95 -12.19 -2.30
C GLU A 235 -4.24 -12.80 -0.94
N THR A 236 -5.12 -13.79 -0.94
CA THR A 236 -5.30 -14.75 0.14
C THR A 236 -5.01 -16.15 -0.37
N SER A 237 -4.95 -17.16 0.49
CA SER A 237 -4.78 -18.57 0.07
C SER A 237 -5.84 -19.01 -0.93
N ARG A 238 -7.06 -18.46 -0.82
CA ARG A 238 -8.17 -18.82 -1.69
C ARG A 238 -8.41 -17.88 -2.84
N TYR A 239 -8.22 -16.56 -2.64
CA TYR A 239 -8.66 -15.55 -3.59
C TYR A 239 -7.53 -14.65 -4.04
N PHE A 240 -7.60 -14.23 -5.30
CA PHE A 240 -7.02 -12.99 -5.79
C PHE A 240 -8.09 -11.91 -5.80
N TYR A 241 -7.74 -10.72 -5.32
CA TYR A 241 -8.57 -9.53 -5.37
C TYR A 241 -7.88 -8.48 -6.22
N PHE A 242 -8.67 -7.82 -7.04
CA PHE A 242 -8.22 -6.77 -7.94
C PHE A 242 -9.13 -5.57 -7.79
N ARG A 243 -8.57 -4.40 -7.82
CA ARG A 243 -9.31 -3.17 -7.92
C ARG A 243 -8.77 -2.36 -9.07
N THR A 244 -9.61 -2.06 -10.03
CA THR A 244 -9.31 -1.20 -11.17
C THR A 244 -10.05 0.12 -10.99
N ILE A 245 -9.33 1.22 -11.09
CA ILE A 245 -9.88 2.56 -10.97
C ILE A 245 -9.38 3.40 -12.13
N VAL A 246 -10.33 4.01 -12.86
CA VAL A 246 -10.05 5.03 -13.86
C VAL A 246 -10.81 6.28 -13.44
N LEU A 247 -10.11 7.27 -12.87
CA LEU A 247 -10.74 8.43 -12.22
C LEU A 247 -11.67 9.23 -13.15
N SER A 248 -11.31 9.34 -14.44
CA SER A 248 -12.15 10.03 -15.44
C SER A 248 -13.28 9.17 -16.00
N LYS A 249 -13.32 7.87 -15.70
CA LYS A 249 -14.27 6.91 -16.28
C LYS A 249 -14.81 5.99 -15.18
N PRO A 250 -15.74 6.50 -14.35
CA PRO A 250 -16.30 5.72 -13.23
C PRO A 250 -16.87 4.37 -13.67
N GLU A 251 -17.43 4.29 -14.88
CA GLU A 251 -17.94 3.05 -15.48
C GLU A 251 -16.87 1.99 -15.76
N LYS A 252 -15.60 2.36 -15.72
CA LYS A 252 -14.44 1.45 -15.83
C LYS A 252 -13.82 1.10 -14.48
N CYS A 253 -14.47 1.44 -13.37
CA CYS A 253 -14.00 1.13 -12.03
C CYS A 253 -14.65 -0.15 -11.53
N PHE A 254 -13.83 -1.14 -11.19
CA PHE A 254 -14.29 -2.46 -10.78
C PHE A 254 -13.55 -2.94 -9.54
N PHE A 255 -14.27 -3.67 -8.71
CA PHE A 255 -13.69 -4.57 -7.71
C PHE A 255 -13.93 -6.01 -8.19
N GLN A 256 -12.85 -6.80 -8.22
CA GLN A 256 -12.86 -8.12 -8.83
C GLN A 256 -12.25 -9.15 -7.88
N ARG A 257 -12.73 -10.37 -7.96
CA ARG A 257 -12.25 -11.50 -7.16
C ARG A 257 -12.17 -12.75 -8.02
N LEU A 258 -11.03 -13.42 -7.99
CA LEU A 258 -10.83 -14.75 -8.58
C LEU A 258 -10.68 -15.80 -7.48
N ASP A 259 -11.55 -16.80 -7.44
CA ASP A 259 -11.34 -17.98 -6.60
C ASP A 259 -10.30 -18.91 -7.26
N LYS A 260 -9.15 -19.04 -6.61
CA LYS A 260 -8.01 -19.84 -7.13
C LYS A 260 -8.32 -21.34 -7.23
N ARG A 261 -9.28 -21.82 -6.44
CA ARG A 261 -9.66 -23.23 -6.41
C ARG A 261 -10.67 -23.59 -7.49
N THR A 262 -11.67 -22.73 -7.73
CA THR A 262 -12.76 -23.02 -8.66
C THR A 262 -12.58 -22.33 -10.01
N GLY A 263 -11.72 -21.30 -10.10
CA GLY A 263 -11.62 -20.41 -11.25
C GLY A 263 -12.78 -19.45 -11.39
N GLU A 264 -13.70 -19.39 -10.42
CA GLU A 264 -14.83 -18.47 -10.45
C GLU A 264 -14.32 -17.03 -10.36
N PHE A 265 -14.73 -16.21 -11.32
CA PHE A 265 -14.39 -14.81 -11.41
C PHE A 265 -15.62 -13.94 -11.18
N LEU A 266 -15.56 -13.13 -10.13
CA LEU A 266 -16.57 -12.13 -9.81
C LEU A 266 -16.05 -10.74 -10.16
N SER A 267 -16.86 -9.95 -10.88
CA SER A 267 -16.55 -8.54 -11.17
C SER A 267 -17.74 -7.69 -10.77
N GLN A 268 -17.53 -6.73 -9.89
CA GLN A 268 -18.54 -5.80 -9.41
C GLN A 268 -18.13 -4.37 -9.77
N PRO A 269 -18.98 -3.61 -10.47
CA PRO A 269 -18.72 -2.21 -10.72
C PRO A 269 -18.71 -1.42 -9.40
N VAL A 270 -17.81 -0.47 -9.30
CA VAL A 270 -17.77 0.45 -8.15
C VAL A 270 -18.89 1.48 -8.33
N LYS A 271 -19.66 1.75 -7.29
CA LYS A 271 -20.70 2.78 -7.33
C LYS A 271 -20.10 4.15 -7.61
N GLN A 272 -20.73 4.91 -8.52
CA GLN A 272 -20.25 6.24 -8.90
C GLN A 272 -20.13 7.19 -7.70
N ASP A 273 -21.07 7.12 -6.77
CA ASP A 273 -21.06 7.94 -5.55
C ASP A 273 -19.80 7.71 -4.69
N PHE A 274 -19.25 6.50 -4.70
CA PHE A 274 -18.00 6.20 -3.99
C PHE A 274 -16.79 6.86 -4.65
N MET A 275 -16.83 7.06 -5.96
CA MET A 275 -15.80 7.81 -6.69
C MET A 275 -15.80 9.29 -6.30
N GLU A 276 -16.98 9.90 -6.11
CA GLU A 276 -17.13 11.28 -5.68
C GLU A 276 -16.66 11.50 -4.23
N LEU A 277 -16.69 10.44 -3.41
CA LEU A 277 -16.24 10.48 -2.02
C LEU A 277 -14.71 10.39 -1.90
N SER A 278 -14.04 9.86 -2.92
CA SER A 278 -12.58 9.76 -2.91
C SER A 278 -11.94 11.04 -3.41
N VAL A 279 -11.70 11.97 -2.48
CA VAL A 279 -10.99 13.22 -2.75
C VAL A 279 -9.50 12.99 -2.58
N GLY A 280 -8.81 12.68 -3.68
CA GLY A 280 -7.36 12.46 -3.69
C GLY A 280 -6.91 11.00 -3.58
N PHE A 281 -5.65 10.74 -3.89
CA PHE A 281 -5.05 9.39 -3.87
C PHE A 281 -5.04 8.73 -2.49
N SER A 282 -5.09 9.52 -1.42
CA SER A 282 -5.11 9.03 -0.03
C SER A 282 -6.47 8.50 0.42
N ASP A 283 -7.57 8.94 -0.22
CA ASP A 283 -8.93 8.64 0.23
C ASP A 283 -9.63 7.53 -0.58
N GLY A 284 -8.89 6.82 -1.44
CA GLY A 284 -9.41 5.67 -2.21
C GLY A 284 -9.95 4.49 -1.36
N ASN A 285 -10.07 4.69 -0.06
CA ASN A 285 -10.47 3.68 0.91
C ASN A 285 -11.97 3.30 0.87
N VAL A 286 -12.76 4.02 0.10
CA VAL A 286 -14.19 3.73 -0.09
C VAL A 286 -14.52 3.13 -1.45
N ILE A 287 -13.54 3.04 -2.35
CA ILE A 287 -13.73 2.42 -3.66
C ILE A 287 -13.56 0.91 -3.51
N GLY A 288 -14.60 0.24 -3.05
CA GLY A 288 -14.59 -1.16 -2.72
C GLY A 288 -15.89 -1.87 -3.07
N MET A 289 -16.01 -3.10 -2.61
CA MET A 289 -17.26 -3.88 -2.72
C MET A 289 -18.32 -3.34 -1.77
N GLU A 290 -19.58 -3.46 -2.18
CA GLU A 290 -20.68 -3.25 -1.25
C GLU A 290 -20.55 -4.21 -0.07
N ASN A 291 -20.70 -3.68 1.13
CA ASN A 291 -20.67 -4.47 2.36
C ASN A 291 -22.08 -5.02 2.61
N ASP A 292 -22.31 -6.25 2.20
CA ASP A 292 -23.58 -6.96 2.35
C ASP A 292 -23.73 -7.65 3.72
N TRP A 293 -22.68 -7.62 4.53
CA TRP A 293 -22.67 -8.30 5.82
C TRP A 293 -23.33 -7.49 6.93
N ASP A 294 -23.02 -6.20 7.05
CA ASP A 294 -23.58 -5.32 8.08
C ASP A 294 -24.12 -3.99 7.51
N GLY A 295 -24.05 -3.81 6.19
CA GLY A 295 -24.44 -2.58 5.53
C GLY A 295 -23.56 -1.37 5.86
N GLY A 296 -22.40 -1.63 6.47
CA GLY A 296 -21.45 -0.61 6.87
C GLY A 296 -20.58 -0.07 5.75
N VAL A 297 -19.35 0.31 6.11
CA VAL A 297 -18.38 0.87 5.17
C VAL A 297 -18.08 -0.11 4.03
N PRO A 298 -18.03 0.34 2.77
CA PRO A 298 -17.65 -0.52 1.65
C PRO A 298 -16.35 -1.27 1.90
N PHE A 299 -16.32 -2.55 1.58
CA PHE A 299 -15.14 -3.39 1.80
C PHE A 299 -14.02 -3.03 0.82
N CYS A 300 -12.98 -2.41 1.32
CA CYS A 300 -11.82 -1.98 0.56
C CYS A 300 -10.54 -2.24 1.37
N PRO A 301 -10.04 -3.47 1.37
CA PRO A 301 -8.87 -3.80 2.16
C PRO A 301 -7.63 -3.06 1.66
N ARG A 302 -6.80 -2.65 2.60
CA ARG A 302 -5.51 -2.01 2.35
C ARG A 302 -4.33 -2.94 2.62
N TYR A 303 -4.53 -3.89 3.53
CA TYR A 303 -3.51 -4.80 3.98
C TYR A 303 -4.14 -6.13 4.40
N ILE A 304 -3.49 -7.24 4.08
CA ILE A 304 -3.90 -8.57 4.52
C ILE A 304 -2.75 -9.20 5.31
N TYR A 305 -3.07 -9.63 6.52
CA TYR A 305 -2.11 -10.25 7.43
C TYR A 305 -2.44 -11.72 7.65
N LYS A 306 -1.43 -12.58 7.48
CA LYS A 306 -1.53 -14.04 7.68
C LYS A 306 -2.76 -14.67 7.03
N ASP A 307 -3.13 -14.19 5.84
CA ASP A 307 -4.21 -14.76 5.04
C ASP A 307 -5.61 -14.72 5.66
N ARG A 308 -5.76 -14.13 6.83
CA ARG A 308 -7.01 -14.16 7.61
C ARG A 308 -7.51 -12.78 8.05
N ILE A 309 -6.62 -11.86 8.23
CA ILE A 309 -6.93 -10.55 8.76
C ILE A 309 -6.79 -9.53 7.66
N CYS A 310 -7.88 -8.89 7.33
CA CYS A 310 -7.93 -7.79 6.39
C CYS A 310 -8.05 -6.48 7.18
N VAL A 311 -7.25 -5.51 6.82
CA VAL A 311 -7.24 -4.19 7.44
C VAL A 311 -7.66 -3.15 6.43
N GLN A 312 -8.63 -2.34 6.82
CA GLN A 312 -9.13 -1.19 6.09
C GLN A 312 -8.96 0.06 6.95
N VAL A 313 -8.68 1.17 6.31
CA VAL A 313 -8.57 2.47 6.97
C VAL A 313 -9.62 3.40 6.39
N ILE A 314 -10.32 4.14 7.24
CA ILE A 314 -11.26 5.17 6.84
C ILE A 314 -11.09 6.41 7.71
N ASN A 315 -11.11 7.58 7.11
CA ASN A 315 -11.09 8.83 7.86
C ASN A 315 -12.51 9.27 8.26
N ALA A 316 -12.61 10.12 9.28
CA ALA A 316 -13.87 10.58 9.83
C ALA A 316 -14.71 11.33 8.77
N VAL A 317 -14.07 12.19 7.97
CA VAL A 317 -14.72 12.96 6.90
C VAL A 317 -15.39 12.06 5.86
N THR A 318 -14.69 10.98 5.47
CA THR A 318 -15.26 10.00 4.51
C THR A 318 -16.43 9.25 5.13
N LEU A 319 -16.34 8.89 6.41
CA LEU A 319 -17.43 8.24 7.12
C LEU A 319 -18.68 9.13 7.20
N GLU A 320 -18.51 10.41 7.56
CA GLU A 320 -19.59 11.39 7.58
C GLU A 320 -20.26 11.54 6.21
N LYS A 321 -19.48 11.60 5.13
CA LYS A 321 -20.01 11.68 3.77
C LYS A 321 -20.82 10.42 3.39
N LEU A 322 -20.36 9.23 3.76
CA LEU A 322 -21.08 7.97 3.54
C LEU A 322 -22.40 7.96 4.29
N GLU A 323 -22.42 8.47 5.52
CA GLU A 323 -23.62 8.60 6.32
C GLU A 323 -24.63 9.56 5.68
N ASN A 324 -24.17 10.77 5.32
CA ASN A 324 -25.02 11.80 4.71
C ASN A 324 -25.64 11.35 3.39
N LYS A 325 -24.97 10.47 2.65
CA LYS A 325 -25.50 9.83 1.43
C LYS A 325 -26.39 8.59 1.72
N GLY A 326 -26.58 8.22 2.99
CA GLY A 326 -27.46 7.12 3.41
C GLY A 326 -26.89 5.70 3.19
N TYR A 327 -25.57 5.59 3.00
CA TYR A 327 -24.90 4.29 2.80
C TYR A 327 -24.71 3.51 4.10
N LEU A 328 -24.72 4.17 5.25
CA LEU A 328 -24.58 3.52 6.55
C LEU A 328 -25.97 3.35 7.17
N LYS A 329 -26.59 2.18 6.95
CA LYS A 329 -27.98 1.92 7.37
C LYS A 329 -28.11 1.75 8.89
N ASP A 330 -27.14 1.10 9.52
CA ASP A 330 -27.09 0.91 10.98
C ASP A 330 -25.66 1.20 11.44
N LYS A 331 -25.45 2.32 12.11
CA LYS A 331 -24.15 2.64 12.69
C LYS A 331 -23.82 1.63 13.77
N PRO A 332 -22.77 0.80 13.63
CA PRO A 332 -22.18 0.20 14.80
C PRO A 332 -21.79 1.34 15.77
N VAL A 333 -22.05 1.18 17.05
CA VAL A 333 -21.76 2.18 18.11
C VAL A 333 -20.29 2.67 18.05
N ALA A 334 -19.41 1.84 17.51
CA ALA A 334 -17.99 2.15 17.29
C ALA A 334 -17.69 3.17 16.17
N LEU A 335 -18.66 3.52 15.33
CA LEU A 335 -18.50 4.46 14.20
C LEU A 335 -18.91 5.90 14.51
N GLN A 336 -19.10 6.26 15.78
CA GLN A 336 -19.33 7.64 16.18
C GLN A 336 -17.99 8.38 16.26
N LEU A 337 -17.59 8.97 15.12
CA LEU A 337 -16.39 9.82 15.02
C LEU A 337 -16.81 11.25 14.81
N ASP A 338 -16.12 12.15 15.51
CA ASP A 338 -16.15 13.57 15.18
C ASP A 338 -15.22 13.86 13.99
N ALA A 339 -15.47 14.93 13.23
CA ALA A 339 -14.70 15.28 12.04
C ALA A 339 -13.19 15.45 12.30
N ASP A 340 -12.82 15.79 13.52
CA ASP A 340 -11.43 15.97 13.98
C ASP A 340 -10.81 14.68 14.56
N ASP A 341 -11.55 13.57 14.56
CA ASP A 341 -11.01 12.30 15.08
C ASP A 341 -9.97 11.69 14.14
N ASN A 342 -9.09 10.85 14.72
CA ASN A 342 -8.11 10.09 13.95
C ASN A 342 -8.80 9.14 12.96
N PRO A 343 -8.10 8.75 11.87
CA PRO A 343 -8.57 7.70 10.98
C PRO A 343 -8.88 6.42 11.74
N MET A 344 -9.98 5.78 11.38
CA MET A 344 -10.38 4.50 11.95
C MET A 344 -9.70 3.36 11.21
N VAL A 345 -9.17 2.41 11.96
CA VAL A 345 -8.66 1.14 11.43
C VAL A 345 -9.69 0.06 11.67
N ILE A 346 -10.27 -0.48 10.60
CA ILE A 346 -11.25 -1.56 10.66
C ILE A 346 -10.50 -2.88 10.39
N VAL A 347 -10.67 -3.84 11.28
CA VAL A 347 -10.04 -5.15 11.17
C VAL A 347 -11.12 -6.20 10.94
N TYR A 348 -11.08 -6.83 9.77
CA TYR A 348 -11.94 -7.95 9.41
C TYR A 348 -11.20 -9.26 9.58
N THR A 349 -11.85 -10.27 10.09
CA THR A 349 -11.32 -11.64 10.13
C THR A 349 -12.14 -12.50 9.18
N PHE A 350 -11.50 -13.04 8.14
CA PHE A 350 -12.15 -14.00 7.25
C PHE A 350 -12.51 -15.28 7.99
N ARG A 351 -13.71 -15.79 7.75
CA ARG A 351 -14.11 -17.13 8.17
C ARG A 351 -13.51 -18.13 7.16
N ASN A 352 -12.95 -19.22 7.67
CA ASN A 352 -12.48 -20.34 6.85
C ASN A 352 -13.66 -21.06 6.19
#